data_c96eaf2473da50e63413bf11f1c72a97
#
_entry.id   c96eaf2473da50e63413bf11f1c72a97
#
_cell.length_a   1.000
_cell.length_b   1.000
_cell.length_c   1.000
_cell.angle_alpha   90.00
_cell.angle_beta   90.00
_cell.angle_gamma   90.00
#
_symmetry.space_group_name_H-M   'P 1'
#
loop_
_entity.id
_entity.type
_entity.pdbx_description
1 polymer ?
#
loop_
_entity_poly.entity_id
_entity_poly.type
_entity_poly.pdbx_seq_one_letter_code
_entity_poly.pdbx_strand_id
1 'polypeptide(L)'
;MEMKLKVIGCSPAWPNPGGAQSGYLVEGPPGRVLLDCGAGVLAKLRELEDWPRIDAICLTHFHLDHWGDVVPWVWALWFGPAAEHPRPDLWVPPGGDKLLSEIGQRLGTPDMFHQAFTVKEYCGGEDFETGGFTVTPRPVLHYDLRAYGFRVSCNGKTMAYSGDS
;
A
#
# COMPACT_ATOMS: atom_id res chain seq x y z
N MET A 1 -14.42 -1.04 -18.19
CA MET A 1 -14.25 -0.13 -17.04
C MET A 1 -12.98 0.68 -17.28
N GLU A 2 -12.96 1.96 -16.98
CA GLU A 2 -11.80 2.83 -17.17
C GLU A 2 -10.92 2.83 -15.90
N MET A 3 -9.61 3.09 -16.04
CA MET A 3 -8.73 3.27 -14.90
C MET A 3 -9.16 4.52 -14.11
N LYS A 4 -9.39 4.39 -12.81
CA LYS A 4 -9.83 5.45 -11.90
C LYS A 4 -8.87 5.58 -10.72
N LEU A 5 -8.70 6.80 -10.24
CA LEU A 5 -8.01 7.10 -8.99
C LEU A 5 -9.04 7.61 -7.97
N LYS A 6 -9.05 6.98 -6.80
CA LYS A 6 -9.76 7.49 -5.61
C LYS A 6 -8.74 7.93 -4.57
N VAL A 7 -8.83 9.17 -4.14
CA VAL A 7 -8.05 9.68 -3.00
C VAL A 7 -8.74 9.22 -1.72
N ILE A 8 -8.15 8.27 -1.02
CA ILE A 8 -8.66 7.74 0.26
C ILE A 8 -8.17 8.61 1.40
N GLY A 9 -6.90 9.03 1.34
CA GLY A 9 -6.28 9.94 2.28
C GLY A 9 -5.16 10.75 1.64
N CYS A 10 -5.03 12.01 2.06
CA CYS A 10 -4.01 12.95 1.62
C CYS A 10 -3.65 13.97 2.72
N SER A 11 -3.88 13.62 3.99
CA SER A 11 -3.41 14.43 5.11
C SER A 11 -1.89 14.39 5.21
N PRO A 12 -1.25 15.45 5.74
CA PRO A 12 0.17 15.42 6.06
C PRO A 12 0.49 14.40 7.16
N ALA A 13 1.76 14.31 7.55
CA ALA A 13 2.24 13.40 8.60
C ALA A 13 1.47 13.49 9.95
N TRP A 14 0.83 14.63 10.23
CA TRP A 14 -0.19 14.78 11.27
C TRP A 14 -1.57 14.88 10.61
N PRO A 15 -2.47 13.91 10.81
CA PRO A 15 -3.70 13.86 10.04
C PRO A 15 -4.64 15.03 10.37
N ASN A 16 -5.30 15.55 9.36
CA ASN A 16 -6.37 16.53 9.54
C ASN A 16 -7.55 15.87 10.28
N PRO A 17 -8.32 16.62 11.10
CA PRO A 17 -9.50 16.09 11.77
C PRO A 17 -10.46 15.39 10.78
N GLY A 18 -10.77 14.11 11.02
CA GLY A 18 -11.60 13.29 10.13
C GLY A 18 -10.91 12.88 8.80
N GLY A 19 -9.66 13.26 8.59
CA GLY A 19 -8.85 12.88 7.44
C GLY A 19 -8.07 11.58 7.65
N ALA A 20 -7.51 11.07 6.56
CA ALA A 20 -6.53 9.99 6.56
C ALA A 20 -5.23 10.45 5.90
N GLN A 21 -4.12 9.85 6.29
CA GLN A 21 -2.81 10.10 5.70
C GLN A 21 -2.71 9.50 4.29
N SER A 22 -1.53 9.40 3.71
CA SER A 22 -1.35 9.00 2.31
C SER A 22 -1.99 7.64 1.98
N GLY A 23 -2.91 7.62 1.01
CA GLY A 23 -3.54 6.41 0.51
C GLY A 23 -4.36 6.70 -0.74
N TYR A 24 -3.98 6.07 -1.86
CA TYR A 24 -4.54 6.35 -3.18
C TYR A 24 -4.94 5.03 -3.84
N LEU A 25 -6.25 4.80 -4.02
CA LEU A 25 -6.77 3.58 -4.62
C LEU A 25 -6.87 3.73 -6.14
N VAL A 26 -6.12 2.91 -6.86
CA VAL A 26 -6.20 2.76 -8.31
C VAL A 26 -7.10 1.58 -8.63
N GLU A 27 -8.18 1.83 -9.36
CA GLU A 27 -9.15 0.83 -9.80
C GLU A 27 -9.16 0.73 -11.32
N GLY A 28 -9.28 -0.47 -11.83
CA GLY A 28 -9.38 -0.73 -13.26
C GLY A 28 -10.06 -2.07 -13.58
N PRO A 29 -10.22 -2.40 -14.88
CA PRO A 29 -10.83 -3.67 -15.27
C PRO A 29 -10.14 -4.90 -14.67
N PRO A 30 -8.80 -4.90 -14.48
CA PRO A 30 -8.13 -6.08 -13.94
C PRO A 30 -8.18 -6.17 -12.41
N GLY A 31 -8.30 -5.04 -11.68
CA GLY A 31 -8.25 -5.11 -10.22
C GLY A 31 -8.12 -3.76 -9.53
N ARG A 32 -7.60 -3.81 -8.27
CA ARG A 32 -7.53 -2.67 -7.34
C ARG A 32 -6.19 -2.68 -6.62
N VAL A 33 -5.44 -1.60 -6.78
CA VAL A 33 -4.12 -1.42 -6.16
C VAL A 33 -4.14 -0.17 -5.28
N LEU A 34 -3.74 -0.30 -4.03
CA LEU A 34 -3.59 0.80 -3.10
C LEU A 34 -2.13 1.28 -3.10
N LEU A 35 -1.92 2.56 -3.37
CA LEU A 35 -0.62 3.22 -3.27
C LEU A 35 -0.55 3.92 -1.92
N ASP A 36 0.34 3.47 -1.06
CA ASP A 36 0.47 3.79 0.35
C ASP A 36 -0.77 3.47 1.21
N CYS A 37 -0.55 3.29 2.50
CA CYS A 37 -1.57 2.93 3.48
C CYS A 37 -1.25 3.60 4.83
N GLY A 38 -1.26 4.93 4.84
CA GLY A 38 -1.06 5.73 6.05
C GLY A 38 -2.22 5.63 7.04
N ALA A 39 -2.02 6.17 8.25
CA ALA A 39 -3.02 6.07 9.29
C ALA A 39 -4.38 6.69 8.90
N GLY A 40 -5.47 5.98 9.17
CA GLY A 40 -6.84 6.33 8.80
C GLY A 40 -7.30 5.82 7.44
N VAL A 41 -6.38 5.35 6.58
CA VAL A 41 -6.69 4.84 5.24
C VAL A 41 -7.55 3.59 5.31
N LEU A 42 -7.23 2.64 6.19
CA LEU A 42 -8.04 1.44 6.38
C LEU A 42 -9.47 1.77 6.81
N ALA A 43 -9.63 2.71 7.76
CA ALA A 43 -10.95 3.13 8.21
C ALA A 43 -11.78 3.72 7.06
N LYS A 44 -11.17 4.56 6.21
CA LYS A 44 -11.82 5.15 5.05
C LYS A 44 -12.15 4.13 3.95
N LEU A 45 -11.26 3.17 3.70
CA LEU A 45 -11.54 2.07 2.76
C LEU A 45 -12.74 1.23 3.21
N ARG A 46 -12.91 1.01 4.52
CA ARG A 46 -14.05 0.26 5.08
C ARG A 46 -15.40 0.95 4.90
N GLU A 47 -15.43 2.23 4.55
CA GLU A 47 -16.65 2.93 4.16
C GLU A 47 -17.09 2.58 2.72
N LEU A 48 -16.21 1.94 1.92
CA LEU A 48 -16.52 1.51 0.56
C LEU A 48 -17.23 0.14 0.59
N GLU A 49 -18.25 -0.01 -0.26
CA GLU A 49 -19.07 -1.23 -0.31
C GLU A 49 -18.29 -2.50 -0.68
N ASP A 50 -17.27 -2.35 -1.50
CA ASP A 50 -16.47 -3.46 -2.03
C ASP A 50 -15.14 -3.67 -1.27
N TRP A 51 -14.90 -2.97 -0.13
CA TRP A 51 -13.87 -3.37 0.79
C TRP A 51 -14.22 -4.77 1.37
N PRO A 52 -13.31 -5.74 1.49
CA PRO A 52 -11.85 -5.61 1.46
C PRO A 52 -11.15 -6.06 0.16
N ARG A 53 -11.79 -5.94 -0.96
CA ARG A 53 -11.25 -6.35 -2.28
C ARG A 53 -10.12 -5.42 -2.73
N ILE A 54 -8.93 -5.62 -2.18
CA ILE A 54 -7.68 -4.97 -2.58
C ILE A 54 -6.72 -6.08 -3.01
N ASP A 55 -6.23 -6.02 -4.25
CA ASP A 55 -5.32 -7.04 -4.79
C ASP A 55 -3.88 -6.82 -4.33
N ALA A 56 -3.49 -5.55 -4.18
CA ALA A 56 -2.15 -5.19 -3.73
C ALA A 56 -2.10 -3.84 -3.00
N ILE A 57 -1.14 -3.73 -2.09
CA ILE A 57 -0.69 -2.48 -1.47
C ILE A 57 0.76 -2.26 -1.89
N CYS A 58 1.07 -1.08 -2.45
CA CYS A 58 2.41 -0.70 -2.86
C CYS A 58 2.89 0.45 -1.99
N LEU A 59 3.92 0.23 -1.16
CA LEU A 59 4.47 1.25 -0.28
C LEU A 59 5.62 2.00 -0.94
N THR A 60 5.55 3.34 -0.92
CA THR A 60 6.63 4.19 -1.45
C THR A 60 7.85 4.21 -0.54
N HIS A 61 7.65 4.24 0.76
CA HIS A 61 8.68 4.24 1.80
C HIS A 61 8.09 3.96 3.19
N PHE A 62 8.94 3.95 4.23
CA PHE A 62 8.54 3.54 5.58
C PHE A 62 8.35 4.69 6.59
N HIS A 63 7.99 5.91 6.17
CA HIS A 63 7.42 6.86 7.11
C HIS A 63 6.00 6.44 7.50
N LEU A 64 5.63 6.59 8.77
CA LEU A 64 4.38 6.06 9.32
C LEU A 64 3.12 6.59 8.63
N ASP A 65 3.16 7.78 8.09
CA ASP A 65 2.07 8.38 7.33
C ASP A 65 1.85 7.76 5.94
N HIS A 66 2.70 6.80 5.54
CA HIS A 66 2.57 6.04 4.30
C HIS A 66 2.25 4.55 4.50
N TRP A 67 2.45 4.00 5.71
CA TRP A 67 2.18 2.57 5.94
C TRP A 67 1.55 2.24 7.31
N GLY A 68 1.24 3.24 8.13
CA GLY A 68 0.77 3.05 9.50
C GLY A 68 -0.44 2.12 9.64
N ASP A 69 -1.35 2.11 8.67
CA ASP A 69 -2.53 1.24 8.70
C ASP A 69 -2.27 -0.19 8.17
N VAL A 70 -1.07 -0.51 7.69
CA VAL A 70 -0.71 -1.90 7.37
C VAL A 70 -0.74 -2.79 8.63
N VAL A 71 -0.40 -2.24 9.80
CA VAL A 71 -0.46 -2.97 11.08
C VAL A 71 -1.91 -3.33 11.46
N PRO A 72 -2.85 -2.40 11.60
CA PRO A 72 -4.25 -2.77 11.88
C PRO A 72 -4.88 -3.61 10.76
N TRP A 73 -4.38 -3.53 9.51
CA TRP A 73 -4.84 -4.40 8.43
C TRP A 73 -4.53 -5.88 8.68
N VAL A 74 -3.38 -6.20 9.30
CA VAL A 74 -3.07 -7.57 9.75
C VAL A 74 -4.21 -8.13 10.60
N TRP A 75 -4.69 -7.36 11.57
CA TRP A 75 -5.78 -7.79 12.45
C TRP A 75 -7.11 -7.93 11.71
N ALA A 76 -7.37 -7.08 10.72
CA ALA A 76 -8.55 -7.19 9.88
C ALA A 76 -8.55 -8.48 9.04
N LEU A 77 -7.38 -8.92 8.57
CA LEU A 77 -7.19 -10.17 7.82
C LEU A 77 -7.19 -11.42 8.72
N TRP A 78 -6.80 -11.29 9.99
CA TRP A 78 -6.79 -12.43 10.90
C TRP A 78 -8.13 -12.64 11.61
N PHE A 79 -8.75 -11.59 12.09
CA PHE A 79 -9.90 -11.67 13.00
C PHE A 79 -11.10 -10.83 12.55
N GLY A 80 -10.91 -10.04 11.54
CA GLY A 80 -11.92 -9.09 11.06
C GLY A 80 -12.70 -9.59 9.85
N PRO A 81 -13.51 -8.72 9.26
CA PRO A 81 -14.36 -9.07 8.11
C PRO A 81 -13.56 -9.38 6.84
N ALA A 82 -12.25 -9.17 6.81
CA ALA A 82 -11.38 -9.52 5.70
C ALA A 82 -10.80 -10.95 5.78
N ALA A 83 -11.04 -11.69 6.87
CA ALA A 83 -10.41 -12.98 7.12
C ALA A 83 -10.72 -14.06 6.04
N GLU A 84 -11.85 -13.97 5.38
CA GLU A 84 -12.26 -14.90 4.32
C GLU A 84 -11.81 -14.45 2.91
N HIS A 85 -11.17 -13.29 2.79
CA HIS A 85 -10.70 -12.77 1.51
C HIS A 85 -9.28 -13.21 1.18
N PRO A 86 -8.91 -13.28 -0.11
CA PRO A 86 -7.54 -13.53 -0.52
C PRO A 86 -6.58 -12.51 0.12
N ARG A 87 -5.39 -12.98 0.49
CA ARG A 87 -4.34 -12.10 1.00
C ARG A 87 -3.86 -11.17 -0.11
N PRO A 88 -3.86 -9.86 0.10
CA PRO A 88 -3.28 -8.94 -0.88
C PRO A 88 -1.76 -9.08 -0.95
N ASP A 89 -1.19 -8.77 -2.10
CA ASP A 89 0.24 -8.53 -2.22
C ASP A 89 0.60 -7.28 -1.42
N LEU A 90 1.73 -7.31 -0.69
CA LEU A 90 2.33 -6.14 -0.06
C LEU A 90 3.69 -5.88 -0.68
N TRP A 91 3.73 -4.94 -1.61
CA TRP A 91 4.96 -4.53 -2.27
C TRP A 91 5.66 -3.44 -1.47
N VAL A 92 6.91 -3.70 -1.09
CA VAL A 92 7.72 -2.83 -0.23
C VAL A 92 9.03 -2.46 -0.91
N PRO A 93 9.64 -1.33 -0.53
CA PRO A 93 10.98 -0.97 -1.02
C PRO A 93 12.04 -1.97 -0.55
N PRO A 94 13.20 -2.03 -1.25
CA PRO A 94 14.29 -2.94 -0.90
C PRO A 94 14.72 -2.85 0.57
N GLY A 95 14.78 -3.99 1.26
CA GLY A 95 15.04 -4.11 2.70
C GLY A 95 13.76 -4.05 3.55
N GLY A 96 12.60 -3.85 2.94
CA GLY A 96 11.32 -3.73 3.63
C GLY A 96 10.85 -5.03 4.25
N ASP A 97 11.09 -6.16 3.60
CA ASP A 97 10.76 -7.49 4.13
C ASP A 97 11.47 -7.75 5.48
N LYS A 98 12.77 -7.47 5.52
CA LYS A 98 13.55 -7.56 6.76
C LYS A 98 13.00 -6.60 7.84
N LEU A 99 12.70 -5.36 7.48
CA LEU A 99 12.15 -4.38 8.42
C LEU A 99 10.82 -4.84 9.01
N LEU A 100 9.91 -5.34 8.20
CA LEU A 100 8.61 -5.88 8.66
C LEU A 100 8.81 -7.06 9.62
N SER A 101 9.74 -7.98 9.32
CA SER A 101 10.07 -9.09 10.21
C SER A 101 10.62 -8.61 11.55
N GLU A 102 11.51 -7.62 11.56
CA GLU A 102 12.06 -7.03 12.79
C GLU A 102 10.98 -6.34 13.64
N ILE A 103 10.04 -5.64 12.99
CA ILE A 103 8.89 -5.01 13.67
C ILE A 103 7.99 -6.08 14.27
N GLY A 104 7.64 -7.12 13.51
CA GLY A 104 6.84 -8.24 13.99
C GLY A 104 7.46 -8.92 15.23
N GLN A 105 8.78 -9.13 15.22
CA GLN A 105 9.51 -9.67 16.37
C GLN A 105 9.38 -8.78 17.62
N ARG A 106 9.52 -7.47 17.46
CA ARG A 106 9.39 -6.51 18.56
C ARG A 106 7.98 -6.42 19.13
N LEU A 107 6.97 -6.70 18.29
CA LEU A 107 5.56 -6.76 18.69
C LEU A 107 5.16 -8.14 19.24
N GLY A 108 6.09 -9.11 19.33
CA GLY A 108 5.81 -10.46 19.81
C GLY A 108 5.08 -11.36 18.80
N THR A 109 5.02 -10.96 17.55
CA THR A 109 4.33 -11.66 16.46
C THR A 109 5.22 -11.67 15.20
N PRO A 110 6.32 -12.44 15.17
CA PRO A 110 7.38 -12.34 14.15
C PRO A 110 6.87 -12.39 12.71
N ASP A 111 5.91 -13.28 12.43
CA ASP A 111 5.43 -13.56 11.07
C ASP A 111 4.12 -12.82 10.72
N MET A 112 3.72 -11.82 11.51
CA MET A 112 2.41 -11.19 11.39
C MET A 112 2.11 -10.66 9.99
N PHE A 113 3.08 -10.00 9.37
CA PHE A 113 2.90 -9.44 8.02
C PHE A 113 2.85 -10.54 6.96
N HIS A 114 3.71 -11.56 7.04
CA HIS A 114 3.75 -12.68 6.09
C HIS A 114 2.54 -13.62 6.20
N GLN A 115 1.90 -13.67 7.36
CA GLN A 115 0.64 -14.40 7.53
C GLN A 115 -0.54 -13.61 6.96
N ALA A 116 -0.49 -12.29 6.96
CA ALA A 116 -1.55 -11.43 6.47
C ALA A 116 -1.41 -11.09 4.97
N PHE A 117 -0.20 -10.94 4.48
CA PHE A 117 0.11 -10.49 3.14
C PHE A 117 1.06 -11.45 2.40
N THR A 118 1.04 -11.39 1.07
CA THR A 118 2.15 -11.91 0.27
C THR A 118 3.18 -10.78 0.12
N VAL A 119 4.17 -10.76 1.03
CA VAL A 119 5.19 -9.70 1.04
C VAL A 119 6.16 -9.88 -0.12
N LYS A 120 6.41 -8.82 -0.86
CA LYS A 120 7.30 -8.77 -2.05
C LYS A 120 8.12 -7.49 -2.03
N GLU A 121 9.40 -7.57 -2.37
CA GLU A 121 10.22 -6.39 -2.59
C GLU A 121 10.27 -6.04 -4.09
N TYR A 122 10.19 -4.77 -4.42
CA TYR A 122 10.40 -4.30 -5.78
C TYR A 122 11.82 -3.75 -5.96
N CYS A 123 12.31 -3.70 -7.20
CA CYS A 123 13.55 -3.05 -7.58
C CYS A 123 13.28 -1.70 -8.23
N GLY A 124 14.04 -0.67 -7.85
CA GLY A 124 13.91 0.66 -8.45
C GLY A 124 14.23 0.65 -9.94
N GLY A 125 13.29 1.12 -10.76
CA GLY A 125 13.41 1.18 -12.20
C GLY A 125 12.93 -0.07 -12.96
N GLU A 126 12.66 -1.18 -12.28
CA GLU A 126 12.14 -2.41 -12.87
C GLU A 126 10.62 -2.47 -12.75
N ASP A 127 9.95 -2.84 -13.83
CA ASP A 127 8.50 -3.02 -13.84
C ASP A 127 8.11 -4.30 -13.09
N PHE A 128 7.01 -4.25 -12.34
CA PHE A 128 6.37 -5.44 -11.77
C PHE A 128 4.86 -5.43 -12.04
N GLU A 129 4.27 -6.62 -12.06
CA GLU A 129 2.84 -6.80 -12.31
C GLU A 129 2.13 -7.11 -10.99
N THR A 130 1.03 -6.39 -10.72
CA THR A 130 0.18 -6.66 -9.56
C THR A 130 -1.24 -6.14 -9.78
N GLY A 131 -2.26 -6.91 -9.36
CA GLY A 131 -3.67 -6.56 -9.57
C GLY A 131 -4.03 -6.28 -11.04
N GLY A 132 -3.24 -6.82 -11.99
CA GLY A 132 -3.38 -6.58 -13.43
C GLY A 132 -2.89 -5.22 -13.91
N PHE A 133 -2.15 -4.50 -13.09
CA PHE A 133 -1.45 -3.26 -13.45
C PHE A 133 0.04 -3.51 -13.55
N THR A 134 0.68 -2.82 -14.50
CA THR A 134 2.14 -2.67 -14.53
C THR A 134 2.53 -1.49 -13.66
N VAL A 135 3.39 -1.73 -12.67
CA VAL A 135 3.89 -0.69 -11.75
C VAL A 135 5.39 -0.52 -11.93
N THR A 136 5.83 0.70 -12.18
CA THR A 136 7.25 1.06 -12.31
C THR A 136 7.67 1.94 -11.13
N PRO A 137 8.45 1.45 -10.16
CA PRO A 137 8.99 2.27 -9.08
C PRO A 137 10.15 3.15 -9.59
N ARG A 138 10.15 4.42 -9.22
CA ARG A 138 11.21 5.38 -9.54
C ARG A 138 11.75 5.98 -8.25
N PRO A 139 13.07 5.92 -8.00
CA PRO A 139 13.66 6.57 -6.84
C PRO A 139 13.35 8.07 -6.84
N VAL A 140 13.02 8.60 -5.66
CA VAL A 140 12.82 10.04 -5.43
C VAL A 140 13.68 10.49 -4.26
N LEU A 141 13.99 11.80 -4.21
CA LEU A 141 14.71 12.40 -3.09
C LEU A 141 13.74 12.66 -1.95
N HIS A 142 14.00 12.05 -0.79
CA HIS A 142 13.22 12.28 0.41
C HIS A 142 14.09 12.10 1.65
N TYR A 143 14.74 13.18 2.08
CA TYR A 143 15.78 13.16 3.11
C TYR A 143 16.86 12.09 2.80
N ASP A 144 17.35 11.38 3.82
CA ASP A 144 18.28 10.26 3.67
C ASP A 144 17.55 8.91 3.58
N LEU A 145 16.23 8.92 3.35
CA LEU A 145 15.42 7.72 3.28
C LEU A 145 15.31 7.20 1.85
N ARG A 146 15.35 5.88 1.72
CA ARG A 146 15.04 5.23 0.44
C ARG A 146 13.54 5.34 0.17
N ALA A 147 13.20 6.18 -0.81
CA ALA A 147 11.82 6.48 -1.19
C ALA A 147 11.62 6.38 -2.71
N TYR A 148 10.39 6.08 -3.11
CA TYR A 148 10.01 5.87 -4.51
C TYR A 148 8.68 6.56 -4.82
N GLY A 149 8.56 7.01 -6.08
CA GLY A 149 7.27 7.24 -6.72
C GLY A 149 6.90 6.07 -7.61
N PHE A 150 5.66 5.98 -8.03
CA PHE A 150 5.17 4.92 -8.91
C PHE A 150 4.58 5.48 -10.19
N ARG A 151 4.91 4.84 -11.31
CA ARG A 151 4.14 4.92 -12.54
C ARG A 151 3.27 3.67 -12.63
N VAL A 152 1.96 3.84 -12.73
CA VAL A 152 0.98 2.75 -12.79
C VAL A 152 0.31 2.78 -14.15
N SER A 153 0.33 1.66 -14.87
CA SER A 153 -0.18 1.55 -16.23
C SER A 153 -1.16 0.39 -16.37
N CYS A 154 -2.20 0.59 -17.15
CA CYS A 154 -3.16 -0.44 -17.53
C CYS A 154 -3.89 -0.03 -18.82
N ASN A 155 -4.01 -0.95 -19.79
CA ASN A 155 -4.77 -0.76 -21.03
C ASN A 155 -4.47 0.57 -21.74
N GLY A 156 -3.18 0.92 -21.86
CA GLY A 156 -2.72 2.13 -22.55
C GLY A 156 -2.98 3.43 -21.78
N LYS A 157 -3.49 3.37 -20.56
CA LYS A 157 -3.59 4.50 -19.64
C LYS A 157 -2.45 4.44 -18.62
N THR A 158 -1.98 5.59 -18.19
CA THR A 158 -0.89 5.71 -17.22
C THR A 158 -1.17 6.85 -16.25
N MET A 159 -0.84 6.64 -14.99
CA MET A 159 -0.78 7.66 -13.96
C MET A 159 0.56 7.62 -13.26
N ALA A 160 0.93 8.70 -12.61
CA ALA A 160 2.10 8.78 -11.75
C ALA A 160 1.72 9.29 -10.36
N TYR A 161 2.37 8.72 -9.35
CA TYR A 161 2.30 9.12 -7.96
C TYR A 161 3.72 9.35 -7.46
N SER A 162 4.02 10.55 -6.97
CA SER A 162 5.39 10.90 -6.55
C SER A 162 5.82 10.26 -5.23
N GLY A 163 4.86 9.82 -4.39
CA GLY A 163 5.18 9.66 -2.98
C GLY A 163 5.61 11.01 -2.40
N ASP A 164 6.48 10.98 -1.42
CA ASP A 164 7.13 12.15 -0.87
C ASP A 164 8.45 12.43 -1.61
N SER A 165 8.59 13.67 -2.08
CA SER A 165 9.77 14.11 -2.85
C SER A 165 10.09 15.58 -2.62
#